data_387d85609efc220e53aec91cfdc968df
#
_entry.id   387d85609efc220e53aec91cfdc968df
#
_cell.length_a   1.000
_cell.length_b   1.000
_cell.length_c   1.000
_cell.angle_alpha   90.00
_cell.angle_beta   90.00
_cell.angle_gamma   90.00
#
_symmetry.space_group_name_H-M   'P 1'
#
loop_
_entity.id
_entity.type
_entity.pdbx_description
1 polymer ?
#
loop_
_entity_poly.entity_id
_entity_poly.type
_entity_poly.pdbx_seq_one_letter_code
_entity_poly.pdbx_strand_id
1 'polypeptide(L)'
;MEEFAGYPGAVGPDIKEDEAVRAVAELRGASLIYHEKRGETAAVENVSLAVGKGEFVSLVGPSGCGKTSILSMLAGLAEPSRGEALVLGARPDPRTNATGYMLQRDHLLDWRTIEDNIMLGLEVKGRLNDETRAYALELLDICGLTDFRRHYPRQLSGGMRQKTALVRTLAFSPELLLLDEPFSALDYQTRLLLANEVHGIIKRGGYTAVLVTHDISEAIAMSDRILVFTPRPARLRREIRVGQELLRDAEGRLLTPFERRNRAGFNEYFDLVWSELEGGVGDGGE
;
A
#
# COMPACT_ATOMS: atom_id res chain seq x y z
N MET A 1 19.21 20.79 -4.73
CA MET A 1 18.26 19.81 -5.29
C MET A 1 19.11 18.82 -6.06
N GLU A 2 19.59 17.78 -5.38
CA GLU A 2 20.42 16.74 -5.98
C GLU A 2 19.48 15.70 -6.60
N GLU A 3 19.80 15.34 -7.84
CA GLU A 3 19.07 14.32 -8.58
C GLU A 3 19.23 12.96 -7.92
N PHE A 4 18.11 12.28 -7.72
CA PHE A 4 18.04 10.91 -7.27
C PHE A 4 18.76 10.00 -8.28
N ALA A 5 19.90 9.43 -7.90
CA ALA A 5 20.55 8.38 -8.69
C ALA A 5 19.64 7.14 -8.65
N GLY A 6 18.87 6.96 -9.71
CA GLY A 6 17.98 5.81 -9.86
C GLY A 6 18.78 4.51 -9.86
N TYR A 7 18.20 3.46 -9.31
CA TYR A 7 18.68 2.09 -9.40
C TYR A 7 19.05 1.78 -10.87
N PRO A 8 20.20 1.20 -11.20
CA PRO A 8 20.56 0.85 -12.57
C PRO A 8 19.58 -0.18 -13.11
N GLY A 9 18.64 0.28 -13.93
CA GLY A 9 17.54 -0.52 -14.50
C GLY A 9 16.20 0.21 -14.61
N ALA A 10 16.01 1.37 -13.98
CA ALA A 10 14.82 2.18 -14.13
C ALA A 10 14.97 3.17 -15.30
N VAL A 11 14.82 2.68 -16.52
CA VAL A 11 14.53 3.52 -17.69
C VAL A 11 13.07 3.88 -17.59
N GLY A 12 12.76 5.16 -17.32
CA GLY A 12 11.40 5.68 -17.36
C GLY A 12 10.80 5.49 -18.76
N PRO A 13 9.63 4.89 -18.92
CA PRO A 13 9.07 4.68 -20.24
C PRO A 13 8.41 5.94 -20.76
N ASP A 14 8.76 6.32 -22.02
CA ASP A 14 7.86 7.05 -22.91
C ASP A 14 6.57 6.24 -23.05
N ILE A 15 5.49 6.69 -22.44
CA ILE A 15 4.19 6.03 -22.49
C ILE A 15 3.60 6.29 -23.89
N LYS A 16 3.78 5.33 -24.79
CA LYS A 16 2.94 5.19 -25.97
C LYS A 16 1.59 4.64 -25.56
N GLU A 17 0.52 5.29 -25.97
CA GLU A 17 -0.88 5.07 -25.60
C GLU A 17 -1.50 3.73 -26.04
N ASP A 18 -0.77 2.66 -26.30
CA ASP A 18 -1.33 1.40 -26.82
C ASP A 18 -0.67 0.10 -26.33
N GLU A 19 -0.03 0.11 -25.14
CA GLU A 19 0.26 -1.14 -24.43
C GLU A 19 -0.80 -1.33 -23.33
N ALA A 20 -1.62 -2.36 -23.45
CA ALA A 20 -2.50 -2.80 -22.36
C ALA A 20 -1.66 -2.87 -21.08
N VAL A 21 -1.88 -1.93 -20.15
CA VAL A 21 -1.09 -1.79 -18.93
C VAL A 21 -1.07 -3.14 -18.23
N ARG A 22 0.05 -3.82 -18.30
CA ARG A 22 0.19 -5.17 -17.74
C ARG A 22 -0.04 -5.09 -16.25
N ALA A 23 -1.11 -5.70 -15.76
CA ALA A 23 -1.44 -5.67 -14.34
C ALA A 23 -0.31 -6.28 -13.52
N VAL A 24 0.12 -5.56 -12.47
CA VAL A 24 1.12 -6.04 -11.50
C VAL A 24 0.46 -6.97 -10.49
N ALA A 25 -0.79 -6.68 -10.10
CA ALA A 25 -1.57 -7.52 -9.19
C ALA A 25 -2.99 -7.71 -9.73
N GLU A 26 -3.53 -8.92 -9.62
CA GLU A 26 -4.88 -9.24 -10.04
C GLU A 26 -5.56 -10.21 -9.06
N LEU A 27 -6.86 -10.00 -8.86
CA LEU A 27 -7.78 -11.01 -8.35
C LEU A 27 -8.83 -11.28 -9.43
N ARG A 28 -9.10 -12.54 -9.71
CA ARG A 28 -10.08 -12.97 -10.72
C ARG A 28 -11.13 -13.85 -10.06
N GLY A 29 -12.32 -13.30 -9.76
CA GLY A 29 -13.40 -13.99 -9.09
C GLY A 29 -12.98 -14.59 -7.74
N ALA A 30 -12.03 -13.95 -7.05
CA ALA A 30 -11.42 -14.49 -5.85
C ALA A 30 -12.41 -14.49 -4.67
N SER A 31 -12.47 -15.61 -3.97
CA SER A 31 -13.20 -15.75 -2.70
C SER A 31 -12.28 -16.40 -1.67
N LEU A 32 -12.44 -16.00 -0.41
CA LEU A 32 -11.67 -16.56 0.70
C LEU A 32 -12.60 -16.90 1.86
N ILE A 33 -12.57 -18.17 2.27
CA ILE A 33 -13.33 -18.72 3.38
C ILE A 33 -12.33 -19.27 4.39
N TYR A 34 -12.39 -18.77 5.61
CA TYR A 34 -11.61 -19.32 6.72
C TYR A 34 -12.38 -20.45 7.39
N HIS A 35 -11.71 -21.59 7.57
CA HIS A 35 -12.26 -22.74 8.27
C HIS A 35 -11.75 -22.74 9.70
N GLU A 36 -12.63 -22.53 10.66
CA GLU A 36 -12.32 -22.56 12.08
C GLU A 36 -13.02 -23.76 12.76
N LYS A 37 -12.57 -24.11 13.97
CA LYS A 37 -13.22 -25.21 14.74
C LYS A 37 -14.71 -24.98 15.00
N ARG A 38 -15.18 -23.75 14.92
CA ARG A 38 -16.57 -23.34 15.21
C ARG A 38 -17.40 -23.04 13.97
N GLY A 39 -16.86 -23.25 12.77
CA GLY A 39 -17.58 -23.02 11.52
C GLY A 39 -16.72 -22.36 10.44
N GLU A 40 -17.37 -22.02 9.34
CA GLU A 40 -16.78 -21.35 8.20
C GLU A 40 -17.09 -19.85 8.26
N THR A 41 -16.11 -19.03 7.90
CA THR A 41 -16.28 -17.58 7.82
C THR A 41 -15.85 -17.10 6.43
N ALA A 42 -16.83 -16.70 5.62
CA ALA A 42 -16.53 -16.03 4.35
C ALA A 42 -15.99 -14.63 4.63
N ALA A 43 -14.74 -14.39 4.25
CA ALA A 43 -14.08 -13.10 4.40
C ALA A 43 -14.16 -12.26 3.11
N VAL A 44 -14.01 -12.91 1.95
CA VAL A 44 -14.03 -12.27 0.63
C VAL A 44 -14.89 -13.12 -0.29
N GLU A 45 -15.71 -12.49 -1.13
CA GLU A 45 -16.61 -13.19 -2.03
C GLU A 45 -16.60 -12.57 -3.43
N ASN A 46 -16.20 -13.37 -4.41
CA ASN A 46 -16.22 -13.07 -5.85
C ASN A 46 -15.64 -11.70 -6.21
N VAL A 47 -14.45 -11.38 -5.67
CA VAL A 47 -13.77 -10.12 -5.95
C VAL A 47 -12.89 -10.24 -7.19
N SER A 48 -13.09 -9.32 -8.14
CA SER A 48 -12.20 -9.12 -9.29
C SER A 48 -11.66 -7.71 -9.26
N LEU A 49 -10.34 -7.57 -9.33
CA LEU A 49 -9.63 -6.30 -9.41
C LEU A 49 -8.30 -6.48 -10.14
N ALA A 50 -7.80 -5.43 -10.74
CA ALA A 50 -6.47 -5.39 -11.32
C ALA A 50 -5.77 -4.09 -10.92
N VAL A 51 -4.47 -4.12 -10.68
CA VAL A 51 -3.64 -2.96 -10.33
C VAL A 51 -2.53 -2.84 -11.35
N GLY A 52 -2.50 -1.70 -12.04
CA GLY A 52 -1.51 -1.40 -13.08
C GLY A 52 -0.14 -1.03 -12.51
N LYS A 53 0.90 -1.10 -13.35
CA LYS A 53 2.25 -0.69 -12.95
C LYS A 53 2.30 0.80 -12.57
N GLY A 54 2.91 1.11 -11.41
CA GLY A 54 3.01 2.48 -10.88
C GLY A 54 1.70 3.06 -10.33
N GLU A 55 0.61 2.30 -10.38
CA GLU A 55 -0.67 2.71 -9.84
C GLU A 55 -0.69 2.62 -8.31
N PHE A 56 -1.32 3.60 -7.68
CA PHE A 56 -1.60 3.62 -6.25
C PHE A 56 -3.10 3.41 -6.04
N VAL A 57 -3.50 2.25 -5.52
CA VAL A 57 -4.91 1.88 -5.31
C VAL A 57 -5.21 1.79 -3.82
N SER A 58 -6.30 2.41 -3.37
CA SER A 58 -6.80 2.24 -2.00
C SER A 58 -8.01 1.31 -1.93
N LEU A 59 -8.02 0.44 -0.93
CA LEU A 59 -9.14 -0.41 -0.55
C LEU A 59 -9.82 0.19 0.67
N VAL A 60 -11.08 0.61 0.52
CA VAL A 60 -11.86 1.25 1.58
C VAL A 60 -13.12 0.43 1.87
N GLY A 61 -13.49 0.33 3.14
CA GLY A 61 -14.68 -0.43 3.56
C GLY A 61 -14.75 -0.54 5.07
N PRO A 62 -15.87 -1.00 5.65
CA PRO A 62 -16.05 -1.15 7.09
C PRO A 62 -14.94 -1.98 7.75
N SER A 63 -14.70 -1.75 9.04
CA SER A 63 -13.74 -2.55 9.80
C SER A 63 -14.15 -4.03 9.79
N GLY A 64 -13.17 -4.92 9.59
CA GLY A 64 -13.40 -6.37 9.56
C GLY A 64 -14.13 -6.88 8.30
N CYS A 65 -14.36 -6.07 7.27
CA CYS A 65 -15.06 -6.53 6.06
C CYS A 65 -14.27 -7.55 5.22
N GLY A 66 -12.91 -7.58 5.30
CA GLY A 66 -12.08 -8.53 4.56
C GLY A 66 -10.92 -7.90 3.77
N LYS A 67 -10.63 -6.60 3.91
CA LYS A 67 -9.55 -5.89 3.18
C LYS A 67 -8.16 -6.49 3.44
N THR A 68 -7.81 -6.76 4.69
CA THR A 68 -6.57 -7.47 5.06
C THR A 68 -6.49 -8.87 4.43
N SER A 69 -7.63 -9.55 4.27
CA SER A 69 -7.70 -10.85 3.59
C SER A 69 -7.39 -10.72 2.09
N ILE A 70 -7.82 -9.62 1.45
CA ILE A 70 -7.45 -9.30 0.07
C ILE A 70 -5.94 -9.10 -0.04
N LEU A 71 -5.33 -8.30 0.86
CA LEU A 71 -3.87 -8.13 0.88
C LEU A 71 -3.15 -9.46 1.13
N SER A 72 -3.67 -10.30 2.03
CA SER A 72 -3.08 -11.62 2.33
C SER A 72 -3.08 -12.55 1.11
N MET A 73 -4.12 -12.51 0.28
CA MET A 73 -4.14 -13.26 -0.99
C MET A 73 -3.08 -12.72 -1.97
N LEU A 74 -2.97 -11.40 -2.13
CA LEU A 74 -1.95 -10.78 -3.00
C LEU A 74 -0.53 -10.96 -2.48
N ALA A 75 -0.35 -11.12 -1.16
CA ALA A 75 0.95 -11.42 -0.55
C ALA A 75 1.34 -12.91 -0.65
N GLY A 76 0.42 -13.79 -1.08
CA GLY A 76 0.63 -15.24 -1.08
C GLY A 76 0.60 -15.87 0.33
N LEU A 77 0.07 -15.15 1.32
CA LEU A 77 -0.10 -15.62 2.71
C LEU A 77 -1.41 -16.40 2.91
N ALA A 78 -2.39 -16.17 2.03
CA ALA A 78 -3.64 -16.92 1.98
C ALA A 78 -3.93 -17.31 0.53
N GLU A 79 -4.35 -18.56 0.33
CA GLU A 79 -4.77 -19.05 -0.97
C GLU A 79 -6.27 -18.79 -1.14
N PRO A 80 -6.73 -18.21 -2.29
CA PRO A 80 -8.15 -18.09 -2.56
C PRO A 80 -8.84 -19.47 -2.50
N SER A 81 -10.00 -19.54 -1.83
CA SER A 81 -10.82 -20.76 -1.81
C SER A 81 -11.51 -21.00 -3.15
N ARG A 82 -11.72 -19.92 -3.94
CA ARG A 82 -12.22 -19.94 -5.33
C ARG A 82 -11.60 -18.78 -6.09
N GLY A 83 -11.54 -18.92 -7.42
CA GLY A 83 -10.91 -17.91 -8.28
C GLY A 83 -9.39 -17.92 -8.17
N GLU A 84 -8.75 -16.82 -8.54
CA GLU A 84 -7.30 -16.71 -8.63
C GLU A 84 -6.79 -15.39 -8.06
N ALA A 85 -5.59 -15.43 -7.47
CA ALA A 85 -4.76 -14.27 -7.16
C ALA A 85 -3.47 -14.36 -7.97
N LEU A 86 -3.08 -13.29 -8.64
CA LEU A 86 -1.88 -13.22 -9.47
C LEU A 86 -1.06 -11.97 -9.14
N VAL A 87 0.25 -12.12 -9.10
CA VAL A 87 1.22 -11.02 -9.03
C VAL A 87 2.25 -11.23 -10.13
N LEU A 88 2.44 -10.23 -10.99
CA LEU A 88 3.27 -10.33 -12.20
C LEU A 88 2.86 -11.50 -13.12
N GLY A 89 1.56 -11.81 -13.15
CA GLY A 89 0.99 -12.89 -13.96
C GLY A 89 1.21 -14.31 -13.41
N ALA A 90 1.78 -14.43 -12.20
CA ALA A 90 1.99 -15.71 -11.53
C ALA A 90 1.28 -15.75 -10.16
N ARG A 91 1.06 -16.97 -9.64
CA ARG A 91 0.55 -17.14 -8.28
C ARG A 91 1.51 -16.47 -7.29
N PRO A 92 1.00 -15.66 -6.33
CA PRO A 92 1.84 -14.98 -5.36
C PRO A 92 2.64 -15.98 -4.52
N ASP A 93 3.95 -15.74 -4.38
CA ASP A 93 4.84 -16.52 -3.53
C ASP A 93 5.61 -15.55 -2.61
N PRO A 94 5.42 -15.62 -1.28
CA PRO A 94 6.07 -14.73 -0.31
C PRO A 94 7.60 -14.89 -0.28
N ARG A 95 8.14 -15.96 -0.85
CA ARG A 95 9.60 -16.19 -0.96
C ARG A 95 10.23 -15.36 -2.06
N THR A 96 9.45 -14.87 -3.03
CA THR A 96 9.95 -14.00 -4.10
C THR A 96 10.11 -12.56 -3.60
N ASN A 97 10.72 -11.70 -4.44
CA ASN A 97 10.83 -10.26 -4.18
C ASN A 97 9.67 -9.46 -4.79
N ALA A 98 8.66 -10.14 -5.35
CA ALA A 98 7.58 -9.47 -6.06
C ALA A 98 6.77 -8.57 -5.13
N THR A 99 6.56 -8.97 -3.87
CA THR A 99 5.66 -8.27 -2.95
C THR A 99 6.36 -7.85 -1.67
N GLY A 100 6.23 -6.56 -1.31
CA GLY A 100 6.54 -6.01 -0.01
C GLY A 100 5.27 -5.81 0.78
N TYR A 101 5.17 -6.36 2.00
CA TYR A 101 3.98 -6.25 2.83
C TYR A 101 4.30 -5.53 4.14
N MET A 102 3.76 -4.33 4.29
CA MET A 102 3.75 -3.58 5.54
C MET A 102 2.47 -3.87 6.29
N LEU A 103 2.58 -4.58 7.39
CA LEU A 103 1.47 -4.94 8.26
C LEU A 103 1.03 -3.74 9.11
N GLN A 104 -0.19 -3.78 9.65
CA GLN A 104 -0.77 -2.73 10.49
C GLN A 104 0.13 -2.35 11.69
N ARG A 105 0.81 -3.33 12.30
CA ARG A 105 1.83 -3.09 13.31
C ARG A 105 3.21 -3.09 12.66
N ASP A 106 4.14 -2.34 13.24
CA ASP A 106 5.50 -2.21 12.70
C ASP A 106 6.31 -3.51 12.71
N HIS A 107 6.04 -4.42 13.64
CA HIS A 107 6.72 -5.71 13.82
C HIS A 107 8.25 -5.60 13.71
N LEU A 108 8.81 -4.53 14.27
CA LEU A 108 10.25 -4.40 14.39
C LEU A 108 10.78 -5.39 15.44
N LEU A 109 11.97 -5.91 15.19
CA LEU A 109 12.63 -6.82 16.13
C LEU A 109 13.30 -5.99 17.22
N ASP A 110 12.78 -6.05 18.45
CA ASP A 110 13.23 -5.22 19.58
C ASP A 110 14.70 -5.41 19.97
N TRP A 111 15.29 -6.56 19.61
CA TRP A 111 16.70 -6.90 19.88
C TRP A 111 17.66 -6.52 18.77
N ARG A 112 17.15 -5.95 17.65
CA ARG A 112 17.93 -5.44 16.54
C ARG A 112 17.91 -3.91 16.50
N THR A 113 18.99 -3.32 16.03
CA THR A 113 19.02 -1.88 15.75
C THR A 113 18.06 -1.53 14.62
N ILE A 114 17.83 -0.23 14.41
CA ILE A 114 17.00 0.25 13.27
C ILE A 114 17.65 -0.15 11.93
N GLU A 115 18.96 0.02 11.79
CA GLU A 115 19.70 -0.43 10.61
C GLU A 115 19.54 -1.94 10.39
N ASP A 116 19.73 -2.77 11.41
CA ASP A 116 19.58 -4.22 11.29
C ASP A 116 18.13 -4.65 10.98
N ASN A 117 17.14 -3.92 11.50
CA ASN A 117 15.73 -4.14 11.15
C ASN A 117 15.47 -3.86 9.66
N ILE A 118 16.03 -2.78 9.11
CA ILE A 118 15.89 -2.41 7.70
C ILE A 118 16.55 -3.45 6.79
N MET A 119 17.73 -3.95 7.18
CA MET A 119 18.46 -4.95 6.40
C MET A 119 17.83 -6.35 6.44
N LEU A 120 16.93 -6.62 7.38
CA LEU A 120 16.36 -7.96 7.62
C LEU A 120 15.79 -8.61 6.35
N GLY A 121 15.02 -7.87 5.56
CA GLY A 121 14.45 -8.39 4.31
C GLY A 121 15.50 -8.80 3.30
N LEU A 122 16.58 -8.03 3.20
CA LEU A 122 17.73 -8.30 2.33
C LEU A 122 18.53 -9.53 2.83
N GLU A 123 18.74 -9.64 4.15
CA GLU A 123 19.42 -10.78 4.76
C GLU A 123 18.66 -12.09 4.49
N VAL A 124 17.35 -12.12 4.80
CA VAL A 124 16.50 -13.30 4.63
C VAL A 124 16.45 -13.77 3.17
N LYS A 125 16.48 -12.81 2.23
CA LYS A 125 16.44 -13.09 0.79
C LYS A 125 17.82 -13.32 0.17
N GLY A 126 18.90 -13.29 0.97
CA GLY A 126 20.29 -13.46 0.48
C GLY A 126 20.73 -12.37 -0.51
N ARG A 127 20.15 -11.17 -0.40
CA ARG A 127 20.41 -10.03 -1.30
C ARG A 127 21.19 -8.89 -0.65
N LEU A 128 21.62 -9.05 0.59
CA LEU A 128 22.41 -8.04 1.28
C LEU A 128 23.82 -7.97 0.67
N ASN A 129 24.12 -6.86 0.03
CA ASN A 129 25.42 -6.50 -0.52
C ASN A 129 25.64 -4.99 -0.35
N ASP A 130 26.78 -4.45 -0.78
CA ASP A 130 27.10 -3.03 -0.58
C ASP A 130 26.13 -2.10 -1.30
N GLU A 131 25.64 -2.46 -2.48
CA GLU A 131 24.70 -1.67 -3.28
C GLU A 131 23.32 -1.63 -2.61
N THR A 132 22.76 -2.78 -2.25
CA THR A 132 21.44 -2.86 -1.59
C THR A 132 21.45 -2.25 -0.20
N ARG A 133 22.59 -2.35 0.50
CA ARG A 133 22.80 -1.68 1.79
C ARG A 133 22.82 -0.15 1.61
N ALA A 134 23.56 0.36 0.61
CA ALA A 134 23.63 1.80 0.33
C ALA A 134 22.23 2.34 0.01
N TYR A 135 21.46 1.67 -0.83
CA TYR A 135 20.08 2.04 -1.14
C TYR A 135 19.16 2.05 0.09
N ALA A 136 19.24 1.03 0.95
CA ALA A 136 18.45 0.97 2.17
C ALA A 136 18.82 2.10 3.15
N LEU A 137 20.10 2.51 3.22
CA LEU A 137 20.55 3.65 4.02
C LEU A 137 20.10 4.98 3.42
N GLU A 138 20.06 5.12 2.10
CA GLU A 138 19.49 6.28 1.42
C GLU A 138 18.00 6.45 1.74
N LEU A 139 17.21 5.37 1.67
CA LEU A 139 15.81 5.40 2.08
C LEU A 139 15.63 5.81 3.55
N LEU A 140 16.53 5.36 4.43
CA LEU A 140 16.55 5.73 5.85
C LEU A 140 16.83 7.23 6.01
N ASP A 141 17.76 7.78 5.22
CA ASP A 141 18.09 9.21 5.23
C ASP A 141 16.92 10.07 4.75
N ILE A 142 16.28 9.68 3.65
CA ILE A 142 15.06 10.35 3.12
C ILE A 142 13.96 10.39 4.18
N CYS A 143 13.82 9.34 5.00
CA CYS A 143 12.86 9.29 6.09
C CYS A 143 13.30 10.06 7.36
N GLY A 144 14.48 10.70 7.36
CA GLY A 144 15.00 11.47 8.50
C GLY A 144 15.38 10.59 9.69
N LEU A 145 15.85 9.38 9.46
CA LEU A 145 16.17 8.40 10.51
C LEU A 145 17.68 8.13 10.65
N THR A 146 18.53 8.84 9.95
CA THR A 146 19.99 8.62 9.91
C THR A 146 20.62 8.62 11.30
N ASP A 147 20.27 9.58 12.14
CA ASP A 147 20.80 9.69 13.52
C ASP A 147 20.33 8.55 14.43
N PHE A 148 19.24 7.87 14.05
CA PHE A 148 18.63 6.79 14.83
C PHE A 148 19.02 5.38 14.36
N ARG A 149 19.86 5.25 13.34
CA ARG A 149 20.22 3.96 12.73
C ARG A 149 20.76 2.93 13.73
N ARG A 150 21.47 3.38 14.77
CA ARG A 150 22.03 2.54 15.85
C ARG A 150 21.13 2.39 17.07
N HIS A 151 19.96 3.05 17.07
CA HIS A 151 18.98 2.91 18.14
C HIS A 151 18.18 1.62 18.00
N TYR A 152 17.48 1.25 19.07
CA TYR A 152 16.56 0.11 19.12
C TYR A 152 15.10 0.60 18.98
N PRO A 153 14.15 -0.23 18.51
CA PRO A 153 12.75 0.18 18.29
C PRO A 153 12.09 0.84 19.51
N ARG A 154 12.37 0.38 20.72
CA ARG A 154 11.84 0.95 21.96
C ARG A 154 12.26 2.39 22.26
N GLN A 155 13.29 2.89 21.57
CA GLN A 155 13.82 4.25 21.74
C GLN A 155 13.19 5.24 20.72
N LEU A 156 12.33 4.75 19.83
CA LEU A 156 11.70 5.53 18.75
C LEU A 156 10.25 5.88 19.09
N SER A 157 9.79 7.01 18.56
CA SER A 157 8.36 7.34 18.55
C SER A 157 7.57 6.38 17.63
N GLY A 158 6.24 6.35 17.77
CA GLY A 158 5.37 5.52 16.91
C GLY A 158 5.58 5.81 15.42
N GLY A 159 5.63 7.10 15.04
CA GLY A 159 5.88 7.51 13.65
C GLY A 159 7.25 7.09 13.13
N MET A 160 8.30 7.16 13.95
CA MET A 160 9.64 6.71 13.57
C MET A 160 9.68 5.19 13.38
N ARG A 161 8.98 4.41 14.20
CA ARG A 161 8.86 2.96 14.02
C ARG A 161 8.13 2.62 12.72
N GLN A 162 7.05 3.35 12.40
CA GLN A 162 6.31 3.18 11.15
C GLN A 162 7.19 3.49 9.92
N LYS A 163 7.94 4.60 9.95
CA LYS A 163 8.93 4.92 8.90
C LYS A 163 9.97 3.81 8.74
N THR A 164 10.49 3.28 9.85
CA THR A 164 11.44 2.15 9.83
C THR A 164 10.84 0.91 9.18
N ALA A 165 9.58 0.56 9.51
CA ALA A 165 8.88 -0.58 8.91
C ALA A 165 8.66 -0.39 7.41
N LEU A 166 8.35 0.84 6.97
CA LEU A 166 8.24 1.17 5.55
C LEU A 166 9.59 1.01 4.84
N VAL A 167 10.67 1.61 5.39
CA VAL A 167 12.02 1.50 4.82
C VAL A 167 12.45 0.06 4.72
N ARG A 168 12.22 -0.76 5.77
CA ARG A 168 12.46 -2.22 5.73
C ARG A 168 11.74 -2.90 4.57
N THR A 169 10.49 -2.49 4.32
CA THR A 169 9.67 -3.08 3.26
C THR A 169 10.12 -2.63 1.87
N LEU A 170 10.60 -1.40 1.73
CA LEU A 170 11.11 -0.85 0.46
C LEU A 170 12.55 -1.28 0.15
N ALA A 171 13.35 -1.62 1.16
CA ALA A 171 14.79 -1.88 1.03
C ALA A 171 15.14 -2.96 -0.02
N PHE A 172 14.27 -3.93 -0.25
CA PHE A 172 14.47 -4.96 -1.27
C PHE A 172 13.78 -4.67 -2.62
N SER A 173 13.27 -3.44 -2.81
CA SER A 173 12.68 -2.93 -4.06
C SER A 173 11.57 -3.85 -4.62
N PRO A 174 10.44 -4.00 -3.92
CA PRO A 174 9.33 -4.85 -4.38
C PRO A 174 8.63 -4.24 -5.60
N GLU A 175 8.10 -5.08 -6.50
CA GLU A 175 7.26 -4.63 -7.62
C GLU A 175 5.85 -4.20 -7.16
N LEU A 176 5.35 -4.83 -6.10
CA LEU A 176 4.07 -4.55 -5.47
C LEU A 176 4.26 -4.24 -3.98
N LEU A 177 3.80 -3.08 -3.54
CA LEU A 177 3.79 -2.68 -2.14
C LEU A 177 2.38 -2.80 -1.57
N LEU A 178 2.21 -3.61 -0.55
CA LEU A 178 0.97 -3.78 0.19
C LEU A 178 1.08 -3.07 1.54
N LEU A 179 0.16 -2.16 1.81
CA LEU A 179 0.14 -1.32 3.01
C LEU A 179 -1.17 -1.55 3.77
N ASP A 180 -1.11 -2.18 4.93
CA ASP A 180 -2.28 -2.48 5.75
C ASP A 180 -2.40 -1.49 6.91
N GLU A 181 -3.25 -0.49 6.76
CA GLU A 181 -3.48 0.60 7.73
C GLU A 181 -2.18 1.24 8.29
N PRO A 182 -1.22 1.62 7.44
CA PRO A 182 0.13 1.97 7.85
C PRO A 182 0.21 3.19 8.78
N PHE A 183 -0.84 4.00 8.86
CA PHE A 183 -0.85 5.25 9.62
C PHE A 183 -1.88 5.27 10.76
N SER A 184 -2.60 4.18 11.01
CA SER A 184 -3.72 4.12 11.95
C SER A 184 -3.33 4.40 13.42
N ALA A 185 -2.10 4.08 13.80
CA ALA A 185 -1.59 4.25 15.18
C ALA A 185 -1.00 5.64 15.46
N LEU A 186 -1.07 6.58 14.49
CA LEU A 186 -0.44 7.89 14.57
C LEU A 186 -1.47 8.99 14.90
N ASP A 187 -1.00 10.03 15.60
CA ASP A 187 -1.76 11.28 15.74
C ASP A 187 -1.95 11.95 14.36
N TYR A 188 -2.93 12.83 14.29
CA TYR A 188 -3.35 13.44 13.02
C TYR A 188 -2.22 14.18 12.28
N GLN A 189 -1.39 14.97 12.99
CA GLN A 189 -0.33 15.76 12.34
C GLN A 189 0.77 14.84 11.81
N THR A 190 1.24 13.88 12.63
CA THR A 190 2.25 12.89 12.24
C THR A 190 1.77 12.06 11.06
N ARG A 191 0.48 11.68 11.04
CA ARG A 191 -0.15 10.94 9.94
C ARG A 191 -0.08 11.71 8.63
N LEU A 192 -0.47 12.99 8.62
CA LEU A 192 -0.43 13.82 7.40
C LEU A 192 0.99 13.96 6.84
N LEU A 193 1.96 14.22 7.71
CA LEU A 193 3.36 14.35 7.31
C LEU A 193 3.89 13.05 6.74
N LEU A 194 3.66 11.93 7.44
CA LEU A 194 4.13 10.62 7.00
C LEU A 194 3.47 10.17 5.70
N ALA A 195 2.15 10.35 5.55
CA ALA A 195 1.44 10.05 4.31
C ALA A 195 2.03 10.83 3.12
N ASN A 196 2.39 12.10 3.34
CA ASN A 196 3.01 12.94 2.31
C ASN A 196 4.40 12.43 1.90
N GLU A 197 5.24 12.07 2.88
CA GLU A 197 6.57 11.50 2.63
C GLU A 197 6.48 10.14 1.91
N VAL A 198 5.63 9.24 2.42
CA VAL A 198 5.42 7.90 1.86
C VAL A 198 4.93 7.95 0.43
N HIS A 199 3.92 8.78 0.15
CA HIS A 199 3.43 8.99 -1.21
C HIS A 199 4.55 9.48 -2.14
N GLY A 200 5.36 10.45 -1.68
CA GLY A 200 6.50 10.96 -2.44
C GLY A 200 7.54 9.87 -2.76
N ILE A 201 7.87 9.00 -1.80
CA ILE A 201 8.81 7.88 -2.01
C ILE A 201 8.22 6.89 -3.04
N ILE A 202 6.96 6.49 -2.86
CA ILE A 202 6.29 5.52 -3.75
C ILE A 202 6.21 6.04 -5.18
N LYS A 203 5.78 7.28 -5.37
CA LYS A 203 5.62 7.86 -6.71
C LYS A 203 6.95 8.14 -7.42
N ARG A 204 7.96 8.68 -6.70
CA ARG A 204 9.31 8.89 -7.28
C ARG A 204 10.01 7.58 -7.61
N GLY A 205 9.83 6.56 -6.77
CA GLY A 205 10.39 5.22 -7.00
C GLY A 205 9.63 4.38 -8.04
N GLY A 206 8.50 4.87 -8.57
CA GLY A 206 7.69 4.13 -9.55
C GLY A 206 7.04 2.86 -9.01
N TYR A 207 6.89 2.75 -7.67
CA TYR A 207 6.30 1.57 -7.04
C TYR A 207 4.81 1.46 -7.33
N THR A 208 4.34 0.23 -7.54
CA THR A 208 2.91 -0.11 -7.54
C THR A 208 2.48 -0.34 -6.10
N ALA A 209 1.38 0.30 -5.65
CA ALA A 209 0.97 0.22 -4.26
C ALA A 209 -0.52 -0.06 -4.08
N VAL A 210 -0.83 -0.91 -3.10
CA VAL A 210 -2.20 -1.15 -2.61
C VAL A 210 -2.26 -0.79 -1.13
N LEU A 211 -3.11 0.18 -0.80
CA LEU A 211 -3.32 0.69 0.55
C LEU A 211 -4.66 0.22 1.09
N VAL A 212 -4.67 -0.40 2.24
CA VAL A 212 -5.88 -0.59 3.05
C VAL A 212 -5.95 0.53 4.07
N THR A 213 -7.06 1.25 4.08
CA THR A 213 -7.34 2.28 5.09
C THR A 213 -8.82 2.37 5.39
N HIS A 214 -9.16 2.87 6.57
CA HIS A 214 -10.53 3.26 6.95
C HIS A 214 -10.71 4.78 6.89
N ASP A 215 -9.66 5.55 6.60
CA ASP A 215 -9.70 7.01 6.45
C ASP A 215 -9.94 7.37 4.97
N ILE A 216 -11.15 7.87 4.67
CA ILE A 216 -11.56 8.28 3.33
C ILE A 216 -10.65 9.38 2.78
N SER A 217 -10.30 10.36 3.63
CA SER A 217 -9.45 11.47 3.22
C SER A 217 -8.03 11.01 2.87
N GLU A 218 -7.53 9.98 3.55
CA GLU A 218 -6.26 9.35 3.23
C GLU A 218 -6.32 8.64 1.87
N ALA A 219 -7.37 7.84 1.64
CA ALA A 219 -7.57 7.13 0.39
C ALA A 219 -7.61 8.11 -0.81
N ILE A 220 -8.39 9.20 -0.72
CA ILE A 220 -8.49 10.21 -1.79
C ILE A 220 -7.15 10.91 -2.01
N ALA A 221 -6.48 11.31 -0.92
CA ALA A 221 -5.25 12.08 -1.00
C ALA A 221 -4.07 11.30 -1.58
N MET A 222 -4.02 9.97 -1.38
CA MET A 222 -2.88 9.15 -1.77
C MET A 222 -3.06 8.41 -3.09
N SER A 223 -4.31 8.11 -3.51
CA SER A 223 -4.55 7.14 -4.57
C SER A 223 -4.82 7.76 -5.92
N ASP A 224 -4.61 6.95 -6.96
CA ASP A 224 -5.09 7.19 -8.31
C ASP A 224 -6.51 6.60 -8.47
N ARG A 225 -6.81 5.55 -7.67
CA ARG A 225 -8.08 4.82 -7.72
C ARG A 225 -8.45 4.27 -6.34
N ILE A 226 -9.74 4.29 -6.03
CA ILE A 226 -10.33 3.83 -4.77
C ILE A 226 -11.32 2.71 -5.07
N LEU A 227 -11.15 1.59 -4.38
CA LEU A 227 -12.06 0.45 -4.43
C LEU A 227 -12.85 0.38 -3.12
N VAL A 228 -14.16 0.57 -3.22
CA VAL A 228 -15.08 0.55 -2.07
C VAL A 228 -15.66 -0.84 -1.91
N PHE A 229 -15.58 -1.39 -0.69
CA PHE A 229 -16.04 -2.74 -0.38
C PHE A 229 -17.27 -2.74 0.55
N THR A 230 -18.11 -3.76 0.38
CA THR A 230 -19.27 -4.03 1.25
C THR A 230 -18.82 -4.50 2.64
N PRO A 231 -19.73 -4.51 3.66
CA PRO A 231 -19.52 -5.31 4.86
C PRO A 231 -19.24 -6.78 4.54
N ARG A 232 -18.75 -7.54 5.53
CA ARG A 232 -18.40 -8.95 5.38
C ARG A 232 -19.56 -9.81 4.85
N PRO A 233 -19.31 -10.68 3.85
CA PRO A 233 -18.05 -10.85 3.12
C PRO A 233 -17.75 -9.69 2.20
N ALA A 234 -16.44 -9.32 2.09
CA ALA A 234 -16.01 -8.23 1.21
C ALA A 234 -16.38 -8.55 -0.24
N ARG A 235 -17.18 -7.70 -0.85
CA ARG A 235 -17.47 -7.66 -2.29
C ARG A 235 -17.11 -6.29 -2.81
N LEU A 236 -16.57 -6.19 -4.02
CA LEU A 236 -16.33 -4.91 -4.65
C LEU A 236 -17.68 -4.24 -4.95
N ARG A 237 -17.94 -3.11 -4.29
CA ARG A 237 -19.15 -2.31 -4.47
C ARG A 237 -19.01 -1.29 -5.58
N ARG A 238 -17.92 -0.52 -5.53
CA ARG A 238 -17.64 0.53 -6.51
C ARG A 238 -16.16 0.76 -6.70
N GLU A 239 -15.79 1.09 -7.93
CA GLU A 239 -14.49 1.62 -8.30
C GLU A 239 -14.63 3.12 -8.59
N ILE A 240 -13.78 3.94 -7.98
CA ILE A 240 -13.76 5.40 -8.14
C ILE A 240 -12.35 5.79 -8.58
N ARG A 241 -12.23 6.39 -9.76
CA ARG A 241 -10.98 6.97 -10.26
C ARG A 241 -10.87 8.40 -9.78
N VAL A 242 -9.72 8.75 -9.19
CA VAL A 242 -9.44 10.13 -8.79
C VAL A 242 -9.06 10.91 -10.04
N GLY A 243 -9.74 12.03 -10.29
CA GLY A 243 -9.55 12.82 -11.49
C GLY A 243 -8.23 13.57 -11.53
N GLN A 244 -7.79 13.93 -12.73
CA GLN A 244 -6.50 14.61 -12.94
C GLN A 244 -6.44 15.97 -12.23
N GLU A 245 -7.57 16.63 -12.01
CA GLU A 245 -7.71 17.89 -11.29
C GLU A 245 -7.26 17.80 -9.82
N LEU A 246 -7.36 16.60 -9.22
CA LEU A 246 -6.82 16.31 -7.88
C LEU A 246 -5.42 15.72 -7.91
N LEU A 247 -5.03 15.06 -9.01
CA LEU A 247 -3.74 14.39 -9.10
C LEU A 247 -2.62 15.33 -9.51
N ARG A 248 -2.92 16.35 -10.35
CA ARG A 248 -1.92 17.22 -10.95
C ARG A 248 -2.34 18.70 -10.89
N ASP A 249 -1.34 19.59 -10.90
CA ASP A 249 -1.56 21.02 -11.12
C ASP A 249 -1.69 21.36 -12.60
N ALA A 250 -1.88 22.66 -12.90
CA ALA A 250 -2.03 23.16 -14.27
C ALA A 250 -0.77 22.94 -15.13
N GLU A 251 0.38 22.83 -14.52
CA GLU A 251 1.68 22.56 -15.16
C GLU A 251 1.98 21.05 -15.30
N GLY A 252 1.05 20.19 -14.85
CA GLY A 252 1.18 18.72 -14.93
C GLY A 252 2.02 18.09 -13.81
N ARG A 253 2.51 18.88 -12.84
CA ARG A 253 3.25 18.37 -11.67
C ARG A 253 2.31 17.55 -10.78
N LEU A 254 2.78 16.41 -10.31
CA LEU A 254 2.03 15.57 -9.37
C LEU A 254 1.86 16.32 -8.02
N LEU A 255 0.61 16.42 -7.57
CA LEU A 255 0.27 17.02 -6.29
C LEU A 255 0.56 16.06 -5.14
N THR A 256 1.07 16.61 -4.04
CA THR A 256 1.25 15.89 -2.78
C THR A 256 -0.11 15.61 -2.11
N PRO A 257 -0.23 14.61 -1.24
CA PRO A 257 -1.45 14.35 -0.47
C PRO A 257 -1.99 15.58 0.28
N PHE A 258 -1.09 16.42 0.79
CA PHE A 258 -1.48 17.67 1.46
C PHE A 258 -2.10 18.69 0.48
N GLU A 259 -1.49 18.88 -0.69
CA GLU A 259 -2.02 19.77 -1.73
C GLU A 259 -3.37 19.28 -2.27
N ARG A 260 -3.54 17.97 -2.48
CA ARG A 260 -4.80 17.36 -2.94
C ARG A 260 -5.96 17.64 -1.99
N ARG A 261 -5.73 17.56 -0.65
CA ARG A 261 -6.74 17.86 0.38
C ARG A 261 -7.27 19.29 0.33
N ASN A 262 -6.48 20.22 -0.21
CA ASN A 262 -6.84 21.65 -0.31
C ASN A 262 -7.43 22.02 -1.69
N ARG A 263 -7.62 21.06 -2.60
CA ARG A 263 -8.19 21.31 -3.92
C ARG A 263 -9.72 21.34 -3.91
N ALA A 264 -10.27 22.21 -4.76
CA ALA A 264 -11.69 22.12 -5.11
C ALA A 264 -11.99 20.72 -5.68
N GLY A 265 -13.13 20.15 -5.33
CA GLY A 265 -13.50 18.78 -5.72
C GLY A 265 -13.09 17.69 -4.74
N PHE A 266 -12.16 17.95 -3.78
CA PHE A 266 -11.80 16.93 -2.79
C PHE A 266 -13.00 16.46 -1.96
N ASN A 267 -13.87 17.40 -1.55
CA ASN A 267 -15.07 17.07 -0.78
C ASN A 267 -16.10 16.30 -1.62
N GLU A 268 -16.18 16.51 -2.93
CA GLU A 268 -17.07 15.75 -3.81
C GLU A 268 -16.69 14.26 -3.83
N TYR A 269 -15.38 13.97 -3.90
CA TYR A 269 -14.89 12.59 -3.78
C TYR A 269 -15.13 12.02 -2.38
N PHE A 270 -14.99 12.85 -1.33
CA PHE A 270 -15.28 12.42 0.03
C PHE A 270 -16.75 12.01 0.18
N ASP A 271 -17.69 12.87 -0.25
CA ASP A 271 -19.12 12.60 -0.19
C ASP A 271 -19.52 11.38 -1.03
N LEU A 272 -18.88 11.21 -2.21
CA LEU A 272 -19.08 10.04 -3.06
C LEU A 272 -18.64 8.74 -2.37
N VAL A 273 -17.42 8.69 -1.80
CA VAL A 273 -16.93 7.49 -1.09
C VAL A 273 -17.75 7.24 0.16
N TRP A 274 -18.12 8.30 0.90
CA TRP A 274 -18.95 8.22 2.09
C TRP A 274 -20.32 7.63 1.79
N SER A 275 -21.03 8.14 0.78
CA SER A 275 -22.34 7.63 0.37
C SER A 275 -22.31 6.15 -0.01
N GLU A 276 -21.22 5.70 -0.66
CA GLU A 276 -21.05 4.28 -0.99
C GLU A 276 -20.83 3.41 0.25
N LEU A 277 -20.19 3.93 1.28
CA LEU A 277 -19.99 3.21 2.54
C LEU A 277 -21.29 3.14 3.37
N GLU A 278 -22.05 4.25 3.45
CA GLU A 278 -23.32 4.30 4.21
C GLU A 278 -24.43 3.47 3.56
N GLY A 279 -24.55 3.48 2.23
CA GLY A 279 -25.57 2.70 1.51
C GLY A 279 -25.41 1.18 1.68
N GLY A 280 -24.34 0.69 2.30
CA GLY A 280 -24.12 -0.70 2.69
C GLY A 280 -24.67 -1.06 4.08
N VAL A 281 -25.07 -0.07 4.88
CA VAL A 281 -25.62 -0.29 6.24
C VAL A 281 -27.13 -0.55 6.21
N GLY A 282 -27.80 -0.20 5.10
CA GLY A 282 -29.28 -0.30 4.98
C GLY A 282 -29.82 -1.61 4.42
N ASP A 283 -29.00 -2.49 3.82
CA ASP A 283 -29.48 -3.70 3.10
C ASP A 283 -29.36 -5.02 3.93
N GLY A 284 -29.11 -4.93 5.20
CA GLY A 284 -28.92 -6.08 6.10
C GLY A 284 -29.97 -6.27 7.19
N GLY A 285 -31.21 -5.84 6.96
CA GLY A 285 -32.29 -5.93 7.95
C GLY A 285 -33.67 -6.21 7.35
N GLU A 286 -33.91 -7.43 6.90
CA GLU A 286 -35.23 -8.09 6.93
C GLU A 286 -35.04 -9.60 7.03
#